data_2e876fafadad3dac9003ba274b037028
#
_entry.id   2e876fafadad3dac9003ba274b037028
#
_cell.length_a   1.000
_cell.length_b   1.000
_cell.length_c   1.000
_cell.angle_alpha   90.00
_cell.angle_beta   90.00
_cell.angle_gamma   90.00
#
_symmetry.space_group_name_H-M   'P 1'
#
loop_
_entity.id
_entity.type
_entity.pdbx_description
1 polymer ?
#
loop_
_entity_poly.entity_id
_entity_poly.type
_entity_poly.pdbx_seq_one_letter_code
_entity_poly.pdbx_strand_id
1 'polypeptide(L)'
;MTTDEALRFLAEHQPMPDTESATEQQLRQLAAVLKYFQTHCDERCIPLLLNIFGEGDGHGVYPMVGRVIRRFPESVVVSHLRNGLSSPRRSVREWSAEIALSYHHECLIEPLIDLAMCEDQTLREISMFALSRYEAGTVVPLLNAARERPMDKNIRQEIDDLITKLSSSR
;
A
#
# COMPACT_ATOMS: atom_id res chain seq x y z
N MET A 1 -8.50 -26.72 3.38
CA MET A 1 -8.66 -25.58 2.48
C MET A 1 -7.77 -25.81 1.27
N THR A 2 -8.32 -25.71 0.08
CA THR A 2 -7.60 -25.76 -1.20
C THR A 2 -7.26 -24.34 -1.69
N THR A 3 -6.38 -24.22 -2.68
CA THR A 3 -6.05 -22.91 -3.29
C THR A 3 -7.31 -22.24 -3.88
N ASP A 4 -8.14 -22.98 -4.58
CA ASP A 4 -9.35 -22.43 -5.21
C ASP A 4 -10.40 -22.00 -4.19
N GLU A 5 -10.52 -22.70 -3.05
CA GLU A 5 -11.37 -22.26 -1.92
C GLU A 5 -10.85 -20.96 -1.32
N ALA A 6 -9.52 -20.83 -1.13
CA ALA A 6 -8.89 -19.64 -0.59
C ALA A 6 -9.04 -18.43 -1.53
N LEU A 7 -8.82 -18.62 -2.84
CA LEU A 7 -9.00 -17.57 -3.85
C LEU A 7 -10.47 -17.13 -3.95
N ARG A 8 -11.41 -18.08 -3.90
CA ARG A 8 -12.86 -17.78 -3.90
C ARG A 8 -13.23 -16.94 -2.69
N PHE A 9 -12.77 -17.32 -1.49
CA PHE A 9 -13.00 -16.52 -0.29
C PHE A 9 -12.53 -15.07 -0.47
N LEU A 10 -11.29 -14.86 -0.96
CA LEU A 10 -10.78 -13.51 -1.20
C LEU A 10 -11.63 -12.75 -2.22
N ALA A 11 -12.10 -13.40 -3.30
CA ALA A 11 -12.91 -12.75 -4.33
C ALA A 11 -14.31 -12.36 -3.81
N GLU A 12 -14.91 -13.17 -2.96
CA GLU A 12 -16.26 -12.94 -2.40
C GLU A 12 -16.27 -11.89 -1.27
N HIS A 13 -15.11 -11.60 -0.65
CA HIS A 13 -15.00 -10.72 0.50
C HIS A 13 -14.19 -9.44 0.21
N GLN A 14 -14.37 -8.83 -0.96
CA GLN A 14 -13.72 -7.59 -1.37
C GLN A 14 -14.70 -6.41 -1.47
N PRO A 15 -14.58 -5.45 -0.56
CA PRO A 15 -13.72 -5.41 0.62
C PRO A 15 -14.26 -6.27 1.78
N MET A 16 -13.38 -6.62 2.71
CA MET A 16 -13.81 -7.03 4.05
C MET A 16 -14.58 -5.87 4.70
N PRO A 17 -15.50 -6.16 5.63
CA PRO A 17 -16.11 -5.12 6.45
C PRO A 17 -15.07 -4.31 7.21
N ASP A 18 -15.40 -3.05 7.50
CA ASP A 18 -14.56 -2.18 8.34
C ASP A 18 -14.34 -2.82 9.72
N THR A 19 -13.23 -2.47 10.37
CA THR A 19 -12.83 -3.07 11.66
C THR A 19 -13.96 -3.08 12.68
N GLU A 20 -14.78 -2.02 12.76
CA GLU A 20 -15.90 -1.93 13.69
C GLU A 20 -17.08 -2.87 13.35
N SER A 21 -17.21 -3.26 12.10
CA SER A 21 -18.32 -4.08 11.58
C SER A 21 -17.92 -5.54 11.33
N ALA A 22 -16.62 -5.82 11.27
CA ALA A 22 -16.10 -7.14 10.98
C ALA A 22 -16.40 -8.11 12.12
N THR A 23 -17.03 -9.24 11.78
CA THR A 23 -17.27 -10.30 12.77
C THR A 23 -15.99 -11.09 13.04
N GLU A 24 -15.87 -11.62 14.26
CA GLU A 24 -14.74 -12.49 14.62
C GLU A 24 -14.63 -13.70 13.67
N GLN A 25 -15.74 -14.23 13.20
CA GLN A 25 -15.76 -15.36 12.26
C GLN A 25 -15.11 -14.95 10.91
N GLN A 26 -15.47 -13.80 10.35
CA GLN A 26 -14.89 -13.29 9.10
C GLN A 26 -13.39 -13.08 9.22
N LEU A 27 -12.94 -12.47 10.33
CA LEU A 27 -11.52 -12.25 10.58
C LEU A 27 -10.74 -13.56 10.78
N ARG A 28 -11.31 -14.54 11.49
CA ARG A 28 -10.72 -15.88 11.61
C ARG A 28 -10.61 -16.59 10.26
N GLN A 29 -11.61 -16.47 9.41
CA GLN A 29 -11.57 -17.03 8.05
C GLN A 29 -10.49 -16.38 7.21
N LEU A 30 -10.40 -15.03 7.21
CA LEU A 30 -9.34 -14.32 6.53
C LEU A 30 -7.95 -14.72 7.05
N ALA A 31 -7.76 -14.79 8.37
CA ALA A 31 -6.52 -15.23 8.97
C ALA A 31 -6.11 -16.65 8.54
N ALA A 32 -7.09 -17.57 8.43
CA ALA A 32 -6.86 -18.93 7.93
C ALA A 32 -6.42 -18.94 6.45
N VAL A 33 -7.04 -18.11 5.61
CA VAL A 33 -6.66 -17.91 4.19
C VAL A 33 -5.25 -17.34 4.08
N LEU A 34 -4.93 -16.32 4.87
CA LEU A 34 -3.58 -15.73 4.90
C LEU A 34 -2.53 -16.75 5.33
N LYS A 35 -2.82 -17.55 6.37
CA LYS A 35 -1.95 -18.64 6.82
C LYS A 35 -1.74 -19.69 5.73
N TYR A 36 -2.79 -20.03 4.97
CA TYR A 36 -2.69 -20.93 3.84
C TYR A 36 -1.71 -20.41 2.79
N PHE A 37 -1.83 -19.14 2.34
CA PHE A 37 -0.95 -18.55 1.35
C PHE A 37 0.47 -18.27 1.86
N GLN A 38 0.72 -18.29 3.16
CA GLN A 38 2.08 -18.29 3.68
C GLN A 38 2.87 -19.56 3.33
N THR A 39 2.20 -20.65 3.02
CA THR A 39 2.85 -21.94 2.69
C THR A 39 2.56 -22.41 1.26
N HIS A 40 1.55 -21.87 0.59
CA HIS A 40 1.10 -22.24 -0.74
C HIS A 40 1.10 -20.99 -1.62
N CYS A 41 2.27 -20.67 -2.20
CA CYS A 41 2.40 -19.49 -3.06
C CYS A 41 1.62 -19.67 -4.36
N ASP A 42 0.68 -18.75 -4.62
CA ASP A 42 -0.07 -18.67 -5.87
C ASP A 42 -0.28 -17.18 -6.19
N GLU A 43 0.32 -16.72 -7.28
CA GLU A 43 0.34 -15.30 -7.68
C GLU A 43 -1.06 -14.72 -7.89
N ARG A 44 -2.06 -15.56 -8.21
CA ARG A 44 -3.46 -15.15 -8.36
C ARG A 44 -4.03 -14.51 -7.08
N CYS A 45 -3.44 -14.81 -5.90
CA CYS A 45 -3.89 -14.20 -4.65
C CYS A 45 -3.48 -12.72 -4.51
N ILE A 46 -2.43 -12.24 -5.20
CA ILE A 46 -1.86 -10.90 -5.01
C ILE A 46 -2.91 -9.80 -5.26
N PRO A 47 -3.57 -9.71 -6.44
CA PRO A 47 -4.56 -8.67 -6.67
C PRO A 47 -5.77 -8.80 -5.73
N LEU A 48 -6.13 -10.01 -5.33
CA LEU A 48 -7.22 -10.24 -4.40
C LEU A 48 -6.87 -9.76 -2.98
N LEU A 49 -5.67 -10.07 -2.52
CA LEU A 49 -5.16 -9.64 -1.21
C LEU A 49 -5.01 -8.12 -1.12
N LEU A 50 -4.50 -7.47 -2.17
CA LEU A 50 -4.37 -6.00 -2.19
C LEU A 50 -5.72 -5.28 -2.23
N ASN A 51 -6.79 -5.97 -2.58
CA ASN A 51 -8.14 -5.43 -2.61
C ASN A 51 -9.04 -5.86 -1.43
N ILE A 52 -8.51 -6.63 -0.47
CA ILE A 52 -9.30 -7.20 0.62
C ILE A 52 -9.67 -6.19 1.72
N PHE A 53 -8.94 -5.08 1.85
CA PHE A 53 -9.01 -4.18 2.99
C PHE A 53 -10.35 -3.43 3.11
N GLY A 54 -11.01 -3.52 4.27
CA GLY A 54 -11.94 -2.54 4.80
C GLY A 54 -11.20 -1.42 5.55
N GLU A 55 -11.93 -0.46 6.13
CA GLU A 55 -11.32 0.61 6.93
C GLU A 55 -10.79 0.07 8.27
N GLY A 56 -9.67 0.63 8.73
CA GLY A 56 -8.97 0.23 9.95
C GLY A 56 -7.97 -0.90 9.73
N ASP A 57 -7.67 -1.67 10.79
CA ASP A 57 -6.61 -2.68 10.80
C ASP A 57 -7.13 -4.14 10.81
N GLY A 58 -8.46 -4.34 10.77
CA GLY A 58 -9.08 -5.66 10.86
C GLY A 58 -8.70 -6.39 12.14
N HIS A 59 -8.65 -5.68 13.28
CA HIS A 59 -8.18 -6.20 14.57
C HIS A 59 -6.81 -6.91 14.46
N GLY A 60 -5.89 -6.31 13.71
CA GLY A 60 -4.52 -6.80 13.52
C GLY A 60 -4.36 -7.89 12.44
N VAL A 61 -5.41 -8.23 11.70
CA VAL A 61 -5.34 -9.23 10.61
C VAL A 61 -4.74 -8.61 9.33
N TYR A 62 -5.06 -7.36 8.99
CA TYR A 62 -4.60 -6.74 7.75
C TYR A 62 -3.08 -6.63 7.63
N PRO A 63 -2.28 -6.34 8.67
CA PRO A 63 -0.83 -6.42 8.60
C PRO A 63 -0.27 -7.78 8.14
N MET A 64 -1.05 -8.87 8.32
CA MET A 64 -0.64 -10.20 7.86
C MET A 64 -0.67 -10.33 6.33
N VAL A 65 -1.47 -9.53 5.63
CA VAL A 65 -1.51 -9.49 4.16
C VAL A 65 -0.13 -9.11 3.61
N GLY A 66 0.50 -8.09 4.16
CA GLY A 66 1.85 -7.68 3.77
C GLY A 66 2.90 -8.79 3.97
N ARG A 67 2.72 -9.67 4.97
CA ARG A 67 3.61 -10.83 5.16
C ARG A 67 3.46 -11.85 4.05
N VAL A 68 2.25 -12.06 3.54
CA VAL A 68 2.00 -12.94 2.40
C VAL A 68 2.59 -12.34 1.13
N ILE A 69 2.29 -11.06 0.83
CA ILE A 69 2.75 -10.36 -0.36
C ILE A 69 4.28 -10.36 -0.46
N ARG A 70 5.00 -10.12 0.63
CA ARG A 70 6.48 -10.14 0.67
C ARG A 70 7.13 -11.48 0.37
N ARG A 71 6.36 -12.55 0.20
CA ARG A 71 6.88 -13.85 -0.24
C ARG A 71 7.02 -13.96 -1.76
N PHE A 72 6.40 -13.06 -2.49
CA PHE A 72 6.46 -13.05 -3.95
C PHE A 72 7.60 -12.15 -4.46
N PRO A 73 8.18 -12.48 -5.62
CA PRO A 73 9.19 -11.65 -6.25
C PRO A 73 8.67 -10.23 -6.52
N GLU A 74 9.54 -9.24 -6.36
CA GLU A 74 9.21 -7.83 -6.62
C GLU A 74 8.61 -7.63 -8.01
N SER A 75 9.17 -8.26 -9.03
CA SER A 75 8.71 -8.18 -10.43
C SER A 75 7.23 -8.56 -10.62
N VAL A 76 6.68 -9.41 -9.74
CA VAL A 76 5.28 -9.82 -9.79
C VAL A 76 4.40 -8.87 -8.99
N VAL A 77 4.89 -8.37 -7.85
CA VAL A 77 4.10 -7.60 -6.88
C VAL A 77 3.93 -6.14 -7.31
N VAL A 78 4.97 -5.54 -7.88
CA VAL A 78 5.07 -4.08 -8.08
C VAL A 78 3.95 -3.51 -8.96
N SER A 79 3.57 -4.20 -10.04
CA SER A 79 2.47 -3.77 -10.90
C SER A 79 1.12 -3.73 -10.16
N HIS A 80 0.89 -4.69 -9.28
CA HIS A 80 -0.33 -4.75 -8.45
C HIS A 80 -0.31 -3.68 -7.35
N LEU A 81 0.85 -3.42 -6.73
CA LEU A 81 1.00 -2.33 -5.76
C LEU A 81 0.76 -0.96 -6.40
N ARG A 82 1.30 -0.72 -7.60
CA ARG A 82 1.04 0.51 -8.35
C ARG A 82 -0.47 0.74 -8.53
N ASN A 83 -1.20 -0.29 -8.91
CA ASN A 83 -2.66 -0.23 -9.04
C ASN A 83 -3.34 0.03 -7.70
N GLY A 84 -2.88 -0.60 -6.62
CA GLY A 84 -3.39 -0.39 -5.26
C GLY A 84 -3.18 1.02 -4.75
N LEU A 85 -2.01 1.62 -4.99
CA LEU A 85 -1.70 3.03 -4.64
C LEU A 85 -2.62 4.03 -5.37
N SER A 86 -3.12 3.69 -6.55
CA SER A 86 -4.05 4.50 -7.34
C SER A 86 -5.52 4.08 -7.17
N SER A 87 -5.83 3.22 -6.21
CA SER A 87 -7.19 2.73 -5.98
C SER A 87 -8.16 3.86 -5.57
N PRO A 88 -9.43 3.84 -6.00
CA PRO A 88 -10.43 4.77 -5.49
C PRO A 88 -10.73 4.55 -4.00
N ARG A 89 -10.49 3.35 -3.46
CA ARG A 89 -10.72 3.03 -2.04
C ARG A 89 -9.55 3.47 -1.17
N ARG A 90 -9.86 4.28 -0.13
CA ARG A 90 -8.87 4.81 0.81
C ARG A 90 -8.06 3.70 1.48
N SER A 91 -8.73 2.71 2.05
CA SER A 91 -8.08 1.58 2.74
C SER A 91 -7.11 0.79 1.85
N VAL A 92 -7.46 0.61 0.57
CA VAL A 92 -6.57 -0.04 -0.39
C VAL A 92 -5.31 0.79 -0.66
N ARG A 93 -5.45 2.12 -0.80
CA ARG A 93 -4.27 3.01 -0.96
C ARG A 93 -3.38 2.97 0.27
N GLU A 94 -3.97 3.06 1.47
CA GLU A 94 -3.24 3.05 2.74
C GLU A 94 -2.41 1.77 2.90
N TRP A 95 -3.06 0.61 2.80
CA TRP A 95 -2.36 -0.67 2.96
C TRP A 95 -1.39 -0.98 1.81
N SER A 96 -1.68 -0.49 0.59
CA SER A 96 -0.72 -0.60 -0.52
C SER A 96 0.52 0.27 -0.27
N ALA A 97 0.37 1.47 0.29
CA ALA A 97 1.49 2.33 0.68
C ALA A 97 2.33 1.70 1.80
N GLU A 98 1.70 1.12 2.82
CA GLU A 98 2.38 0.36 3.88
C GLU A 98 3.17 -0.84 3.34
N ILE A 99 2.59 -1.59 2.40
CA ILE A 99 3.29 -2.72 1.78
C ILE A 99 4.42 -2.24 0.88
N ALA A 100 4.22 -1.12 0.17
CA ALA A 100 5.22 -0.51 -0.71
C ALA A 100 6.50 -0.08 0.02
N LEU A 101 6.46 0.13 1.35
CA LEU A 101 7.67 0.37 2.17
C LEU A 101 8.71 -0.76 2.05
N SER A 102 8.32 -1.94 1.61
CA SER A 102 9.22 -3.08 1.43
C SER A 102 9.79 -3.22 0.02
N TYR A 103 9.42 -2.33 -0.90
CA TYR A 103 9.79 -2.36 -2.31
C TYR A 103 10.38 -1.02 -2.75
N HIS A 104 11.40 -1.04 -3.62
CA HIS A 104 12.11 0.17 -4.07
C HIS A 104 12.12 0.29 -5.59
N HIS A 105 10.99 0.04 -6.22
CA HIS A 105 10.87 0.05 -7.67
C HIS A 105 10.38 1.41 -8.19
N GLU A 106 11.03 1.93 -9.24
CA GLU A 106 10.76 3.27 -9.78
C GLU A 106 9.30 3.51 -10.16
N CYS A 107 8.58 2.48 -10.64
CA CYS A 107 7.18 2.63 -11.03
C CYS A 107 6.22 2.93 -9.86
N LEU A 108 6.67 2.82 -8.60
CA LEU A 108 5.91 3.20 -7.42
C LEU A 108 6.08 4.68 -7.05
N ILE A 109 7.10 5.36 -7.57
CA ILE A 109 7.44 6.73 -7.16
C ILE A 109 6.30 7.70 -7.52
N GLU A 110 5.81 7.67 -8.76
CA GLU A 110 4.76 8.58 -9.22
C GLU A 110 3.46 8.45 -8.39
N PRO A 111 2.87 7.25 -8.20
CA PRO A 111 1.70 7.12 -7.35
C PRO A 111 1.96 7.44 -5.88
N LEU A 112 3.17 7.23 -5.35
CA LEU A 112 3.53 7.66 -4.00
C LEU A 112 3.61 9.20 -3.91
N ILE A 113 4.10 9.90 -4.93
CA ILE A 113 4.07 11.36 -4.99
C ILE A 113 2.63 11.87 -5.01
N ASP A 114 1.74 11.25 -5.79
CA ASP A 114 0.33 11.66 -5.82
C ASP A 114 -0.33 11.50 -4.45
N LEU A 115 -0.02 10.44 -3.70
CA LEU A 115 -0.48 10.24 -2.32
C LEU A 115 0.18 11.23 -1.34
N ALA A 116 1.45 11.58 -1.52
CA ALA A 116 2.15 12.57 -0.70
C ALA A 116 1.58 13.98 -0.87
N MET A 117 0.78 14.22 -1.91
CA MET A 117 0.12 15.49 -2.19
C MET A 117 -1.39 15.49 -1.86
N CYS A 118 -1.96 14.39 -1.40
CA CYS A 118 -3.38 14.29 -1.10
C CYS A 118 -3.74 14.97 0.24
N GLU A 119 -5.03 15.23 0.46
CA GLU A 119 -5.52 15.85 1.72
C GLU A 119 -5.50 14.91 2.93
N ASP A 120 -5.45 13.60 2.71
CA ASP A 120 -5.41 12.60 3.78
C ASP A 120 -4.02 12.56 4.42
N GLN A 121 -3.93 12.99 5.69
CA GLN A 121 -2.68 13.09 6.42
C GLN A 121 -1.96 11.73 6.53
N THR A 122 -2.68 10.67 6.83
CA THR A 122 -2.10 9.32 6.99
C THR A 122 -1.44 8.85 5.68
N LEU A 123 -2.14 9.01 4.56
CA LEU A 123 -1.60 8.66 3.25
C LEU A 123 -0.37 9.50 2.89
N ARG A 124 -0.39 10.81 3.20
CA ARG A 124 0.78 11.68 2.99
C ARG A 124 1.99 11.20 3.78
N GLU A 125 1.84 10.99 5.08
CA GLU A 125 2.93 10.60 5.97
C GLU A 125 3.57 9.28 5.54
N ILE A 126 2.76 8.24 5.26
CA ILE A 126 3.26 6.95 4.79
C ILE A 126 4.00 7.11 3.46
N SER A 127 3.43 7.86 2.52
CA SER A 127 4.00 8.04 1.19
C SER A 127 5.28 8.86 1.22
N MET A 128 5.36 9.92 2.01
CA MET A 128 6.58 10.70 2.22
C MET A 128 7.68 9.85 2.85
N PHE A 129 7.32 9.01 3.83
CA PHE A 129 8.27 8.08 4.42
C PHE A 129 8.76 7.06 3.38
N ALA A 130 7.87 6.52 2.55
CA ALA A 130 8.27 5.63 1.46
C ALA A 130 9.23 6.33 0.48
N LEU A 131 8.89 7.55 0.02
CA LEU A 131 9.72 8.33 -0.90
C LEU A 131 11.08 8.67 -0.31
N SER A 132 11.17 8.89 1.01
CA SER A 132 12.45 9.18 1.68
C SER A 132 13.47 8.04 1.62
N ARG A 133 13.08 6.86 1.18
CA ARG A 133 13.93 5.67 1.07
C ARG A 133 14.49 5.46 -0.34
N TYR A 134 14.04 6.25 -1.31
CA TYR A 134 14.58 6.23 -2.67
C TYR A 134 15.78 7.15 -2.80
N GLU A 135 16.56 6.95 -3.85
CA GLU A 135 17.69 7.83 -4.17
C GLU A 135 17.20 9.26 -4.47
N ALA A 136 17.83 10.24 -3.83
CA ALA A 136 17.51 11.66 -4.00
C ALA A 136 17.55 12.11 -5.48
N GLY A 137 18.53 11.62 -6.23
CA GLY A 137 18.67 11.93 -7.65
C GLY A 137 17.46 11.53 -8.51
N THR A 138 16.72 10.50 -8.08
CA THR A 138 15.50 10.05 -8.77
C THR A 138 14.28 10.81 -8.29
N VAL A 139 14.11 10.99 -6.99
CA VAL A 139 12.86 11.50 -6.40
C VAL A 139 12.77 13.02 -6.41
N VAL A 140 13.86 13.74 -6.11
CA VAL A 140 13.85 15.20 -6.00
C VAL A 140 13.40 15.90 -7.28
N PRO A 141 13.84 15.52 -8.50
CA PRO A 141 13.34 16.14 -9.72
C PRO A 141 11.81 15.96 -9.89
N LEU A 142 11.28 14.79 -9.54
CA LEU A 142 9.86 14.49 -9.64
C LEU A 142 9.02 15.25 -8.59
N LEU A 143 9.52 15.38 -7.36
CA LEU A 143 8.90 16.20 -6.32
C LEU A 143 8.89 17.67 -6.71
N ASN A 144 9.98 18.21 -7.29
CA ASN A 144 10.01 19.58 -7.79
C ASN A 144 8.97 19.81 -8.90
N ALA A 145 8.81 18.89 -9.83
CA ALA A 145 7.77 18.96 -10.85
C ALA A 145 6.36 18.90 -10.26
N ALA A 146 6.15 18.01 -9.28
CA ALA A 146 4.87 17.87 -8.59
C ALA A 146 4.50 19.12 -7.77
N ARG A 147 5.47 19.81 -7.18
CA ARG A 147 5.29 21.04 -6.41
C ARG A 147 4.66 22.19 -7.19
N GLU A 148 4.79 22.19 -8.52
CA GLU A 148 4.16 23.20 -9.38
C GLU A 148 2.63 22.99 -9.54
N ARG A 149 2.10 21.85 -9.10
CA ARG A 149 0.66 21.61 -9.10
C ARG A 149 -0.04 22.44 -8.02
N PRO A 150 -1.33 22.80 -8.22
CA PRO A 150 -2.13 23.43 -7.15
C PRO A 150 -2.23 22.51 -5.93
N MET A 151 -1.89 23.03 -4.75
CA MET A 151 -1.97 22.29 -3.48
C MET A 151 -2.09 23.24 -2.30
N ASP A 152 -2.51 22.71 -1.15
CA ASP A 152 -2.53 23.43 0.13
C ASP A 152 -1.12 23.89 0.53
N LYS A 153 -1.05 25.01 1.24
CA LYS A 153 0.22 25.62 1.68
C LYS A 153 1.01 24.70 2.64
N ASN A 154 0.30 23.99 3.52
CA ASN A 154 0.95 23.11 4.48
C ASN A 154 1.51 21.86 3.78
N ILE A 155 0.76 21.30 2.84
CA ILE A 155 1.23 20.18 2.01
C ILE A 155 2.47 20.59 1.22
N ARG A 156 2.46 21.80 0.64
CA ARG A 156 3.64 22.34 -0.05
C ARG A 156 4.85 22.42 0.86
N GLN A 157 4.67 22.89 2.10
CA GLN A 157 5.76 22.96 3.08
C GLN A 157 6.29 21.58 3.42
N GLU A 158 5.43 20.58 3.62
CA GLU A 158 5.84 19.19 3.88
C GLU A 158 6.66 18.61 2.71
N ILE A 159 6.29 18.90 1.47
CA ILE A 159 7.06 18.51 0.27
C ILE A 159 8.44 19.22 0.23
N ASP A 160 8.49 20.54 0.52
CA ASP A 160 9.74 21.29 0.56
C ASP A 160 10.70 20.75 1.65
N ASP A 161 10.16 20.38 2.80
CA ASP A 161 10.93 19.75 3.89
C ASP A 161 11.49 18.37 3.46
N LEU A 162 10.69 17.57 2.76
CA LEU A 162 11.14 16.28 2.22
C LEU A 162 12.27 16.46 1.18
N ILE A 163 12.13 17.42 0.25
CA ILE A 163 13.15 17.75 -0.74
C ILE A 163 14.45 18.16 -0.04
N THR A 164 14.36 19.03 0.96
CA THR A 164 15.51 19.51 1.74
C THR A 164 16.22 18.36 2.43
N LYS A 165 15.46 17.48 3.11
CA LYS A 165 15.99 16.30 3.78
C LYS A 165 16.73 15.36 2.81
N LEU A 166 16.12 15.04 1.66
CA LEU A 166 16.71 14.18 0.65
C LEU A 166 17.99 14.77 0.06
N SER A 167 18.02 16.10 -0.15
CA SER A 167 19.19 16.81 -0.70
C SER A 167 20.35 16.91 0.28
N SER A 168 20.08 16.84 1.59
CA SER A 168 21.08 16.94 2.67
C SER A 168 21.68 15.59 3.07
N SER A 169 21.11 14.48 2.63
CA SER A 169 21.51 13.10 3.01
C SER A 169 22.59 12.50 2.09
N ARG A 170 23.43 13.34 1.49
CA ARG A 170 24.58 12.95 0.64
C ARG A 170 25.84 12.73 1.44
#